data_2625c79b03d60bbed6db4a7596ed1a4f
#
_entry.id   2625c79b03d60bbed6db4a7596ed1a4f
#
_cell.length_a   1.000
_cell.length_b   1.000
_cell.length_c   1.000
_cell.angle_alpha   90.00
_cell.angle_beta   90.00
_cell.angle_gamma   90.00
#
_symmetry.space_group_name_H-M   'P 1'
#
loop_
_entity.id
_entity.type
_entity.pdbx_description
1 polymer ?
#
loop_
_entity_poly.entity_id
_entity_poly.type
_entity_poly.pdbx_seq_one_letter_code
_entity_poly.pdbx_strand_id
1 'polypeptide(L)'
;PYLLVLSDNIKVIYGFDGIFFNTKREPLYNTNSDNIKIGLMIPLTGEYREIGKSILNATKLAINKIDNDKVLIIPKDTKASPEITLKVAKELKDSGIKIVIGPLFNESLLYLNELDEMIFLSLSNKVLKIPNNVISAGINAESQVNTIKKFQKEFNIKRSIFLIPETDYKPEIENAIKQTKIKLKDKFIYNTDPTELTSQIEKLTRYHQRKQNLLDEIERIENSNDANKERKIENLKKRDTLGGINFDSVIIADFSESLKSVATSLLYTDVSSERIKYITLNQWFDETLLKDTSLHPIYFPSINKKNFENFKQEYFKNFKSFPNQISFLSYDLI
;
A
#
# COMPACT_ATOMS: atom_id res chain seq x y z
N PRO A 1 -12.76 -6.84 -9.10
CA PRO A 1 -11.59 -5.99 -9.28
C PRO A 1 -11.85 -5.03 -10.44
N TYR A 2 -11.74 -3.74 -10.17
CA TYR A 2 -11.88 -2.73 -11.21
C TYR A 2 -10.49 -2.18 -11.54
N LEU A 3 -10.13 -2.17 -12.83
CA LEU A 3 -8.95 -1.51 -13.34
C LEU A 3 -9.32 -0.08 -13.70
N LEU A 4 -8.69 0.93 -13.11
CA LEU A 4 -8.88 2.31 -13.50
C LEU A 4 -7.63 2.83 -14.19
N VAL A 5 -7.83 3.37 -15.36
CA VAL A 5 -6.81 4.10 -16.10
C VAL A 5 -6.92 5.56 -15.65
N LEU A 6 -5.96 6.06 -14.89
CA LEU A 6 -5.89 7.47 -14.46
C LEU A 6 -5.30 8.36 -15.54
N SER A 7 -4.49 7.78 -16.40
CA SER A 7 -4.03 8.24 -17.70
C SER A 7 -3.76 7.00 -18.54
N ASP A 8 -3.50 7.13 -19.80
CA ASP A 8 -3.15 5.99 -20.67
C ASP A 8 -1.93 5.17 -20.17
N ASN A 9 -1.19 5.70 -19.21
CA ASN A 9 0.04 5.15 -18.68
C ASN A 9 -0.02 4.67 -17.22
N ILE A 10 -1.13 4.90 -16.49
CA ILE A 10 -1.26 4.53 -15.07
C ILE A 10 -2.46 3.62 -14.88
N LYS A 11 -2.19 2.41 -14.40
CA LYS A 11 -3.22 1.40 -14.13
C LYS A 11 -3.28 1.08 -12.65
N VAL A 12 -4.41 1.36 -12.04
CA VAL A 12 -4.68 1.15 -10.61
C VAL A 12 -5.50 -0.11 -10.42
N ILE A 13 -5.05 -0.98 -9.51
CA ILE A 13 -5.76 -2.21 -9.15
C ILE A 13 -6.73 -1.89 -8.02
N TYR A 14 -8.03 -2.04 -8.26
CA TYR A 14 -9.04 -1.91 -7.21
C TYR A 14 -9.34 -3.27 -6.61
N GLY A 15 -9.30 -3.39 -5.31
CA GLY A 15 -9.50 -4.66 -4.64
C GLY A 15 -9.91 -4.59 -3.18
N PHE A 16 -10.41 -3.45 -2.73
CA PHE A 16 -11.03 -3.35 -1.41
C PHE A 16 -12.54 -3.58 -1.54
N ASP A 17 -12.93 -4.87 -1.58
CA ASP A 17 -14.28 -5.27 -1.19
C ASP A 17 -14.28 -5.32 0.33
N GLY A 18 -14.54 -4.22 1.00
CA GLY A 18 -14.73 -4.12 2.43
C GLY A 18 -13.61 -4.74 3.32
N ILE A 19 -13.54 -4.32 4.54
CA ILE A 19 -12.71 -4.95 5.57
C ILE A 19 -13.36 -6.30 5.91
N PHE A 20 -12.79 -7.42 5.46
CA PHE A 20 -13.27 -8.73 5.84
C PHE A 20 -12.90 -9.02 7.29
N PHE A 21 -13.84 -8.81 8.18
CA PHE A 21 -13.76 -9.29 9.57
C PHE A 21 -14.03 -10.80 9.61
N ASN A 22 -12.99 -11.60 9.54
CA ASN A 22 -13.13 -13.04 9.81
C ASN A 22 -12.95 -13.29 11.30
N THR A 23 -13.85 -12.79 12.12
CA THR A 23 -13.89 -13.06 13.54
C THR A 23 -15.12 -13.88 13.88
N LYS A 24 -14.92 -15.16 14.24
CA LYS A 24 -15.86 -15.95 15.04
C LYS A 24 -15.86 -15.37 16.47
N ARG A 25 -16.41 -14.18 16.64
CA ARG A 25 -16.69 -13.63 17.97
C ARG A 25 -18.20 -13.44 18.08
N GLU A 26 -18.75 -13.89 19.19
CA GLU A 26 -20.15 -13.60 19.53
C GLU A 26 -20.37 -12.10 19.64
N PRO A 27 -21.54 -11.57 19.26
CA PRO A 27 -21.81 -10.14 19.35
C PRO A 27 -21.72 -9.65 20.80
N LEU A 28 -20.86 -8.67 21.03
CA LEU A 28 -20.59 -8.03 22.32
C LEU A 28 -21.71 -7.05 22.77
N TYR A 29 -22.89 -7.16 22.20
CA TYR A 29 -23.96 -6.20 22.44
C TYR A 29 -24.93 -6.71 23.53
N ASN A 30 -24.84 -6.10 24.70
CA ASN A 30 -25.91 -6.11 25.67
C ASN A 30 -26.62 -4.74 25.56
N THR A 31 -27.71 -4.69 24.81
CA THR A 31 -28.36 -3.44 24.40
C THR A 31 -29.46 -3.06 25.39
N ASN A 32 -29.07 -2.60 26.59
CA ASN A 32 -30.03 -1.97 27.50
C ASN A 32 -29.92 -0.42 27.51
N SER A 33 -29.19 0.19 26.58
CA SER A 33 -29.22 1.63 26.31
C SER A 33 -29.54 1.90 24.85
N ASP A 34 -30.49 2.77 24.59
CA ASP A 34 -30.99 3.11 23.24
C ASP A 34 -29.92 3.71 22.31
N ASN A 35 -28.73 4.06 22.81
CA ASN A 35 -27.68 4.73 22.06
C ASN A 35 -26.41 3.89 21.96
N ILE A 36 -25.92 3.73 20.71
CA ILE A 36 -24.61 3.12 20.42
C ILE A 36 -23.54 4.19 20.54
N LYS A 37 -22.69 4.11 21.56
CA LYS A 37 -21.59 5.05 21.78
C LYS A 37 -20.30 4.47 21.20
N ILE A 38 -19.65 5.23 20.31
CA ILE A 38 -18.36 4.88 19.69
C ILE A 38 -17.35 5.96 20.05
N GLY A 39 -16.20 5.57 20.60
CA GLY A 39 -15.08 6.46 20.82
C GLY A 39 -14.37 6.78 19.50
N LEU A 40 -13.85 8.01 19.37
CA LEU A 40 -13.00 8.40 18.24
C LEU A 40 -11.71 9.00 18.79
N MET A 41 -10.62 8.23 18.75
CA MET A 41 -9.32 8.61 19.28
C MET A 41 -8.39 9.08 18.17
N ILE A 42 -8.22 10.40 18.06
CA ILE A 42 -7.48 11.06 16.98
C ILE A 42 -6.70 12.28 17.51
N PRO A 43 -5.62 12.73 16.84
CA PRO A 43 -4.90 13.93 17.24
C PRO A 43 -5.69 15.19 16.83
N LEU A 44 -6.34 15.85 17.78
CA LEU A 44 -7.11 17.08 17.56
C LEU A 44 -6.28 18.34 17.80
N THR A 45 -5.13 18.21 18.43
CA THR A 45 -4.16 19.27 18.69
C THR A 45 -2.73 18.82 18.34
N GLY A 46 -1.77 19.77 18.27
CA GLY A 46 -0.38 19.50 17.92
C GLY A 46 -0.14 19.40 16.43
N GLU A 47 0.99 18.79 16.04
CA GLU A 47 1.48 18.70 14.67
C GLU A 47 0.49 18.02 13.72
N TYR A 48 -0.18 16.96 14.16
CA TYR A 48 -1.10 16.15 13.34
C TYR A 48 -2.56 16.62 13.41
N ARG A 49 -2.82 17.83 13.94
CA ARG A 49 -4.18 18.39 14.12
C ARG A 49 -5.00 18.37 12.83
N GLU A 50 -4.42 18.73 11.70
CA GLU A 50 -5.16 18.82 10.42
C GLU A 50 -5.62 17.43 9.96
N ILE A 51 -4.81 16.39 10.18
CA ILE A 51 -5.19 14.99 9.90
C ILE A 51 -6.36 14.59 10.83
N GLY A 52 -6.24 14.84 12.12
CA GLY A 52 -7.29 14.53 13.09
C GLY A 52 -8.59 15.27 12.79
N LYS A 53 -8.53 16.56 12.44
CA LYS A 53 -9.69 17.35 12.03
C LYS A 53 -10.35 16.79 10.75
N SER A 54 -9.55 16.35 9.78
CA SER A 54 -10.05 15.73 8.57
C SER A 54 -10.78 14.42 8.86
N ILE A 55 -10.24 13.59 9.74
CA ILE A 55 -10.87 12.34 10.21
C ILE A 55 -12.19 12.64 10.94
N LEU A 56 -12.19 13.61 11.87
CA LEU A 56 -13.40 14.01 12.59
C LEU A 56 -14.52 14.48 11.65
N ASN A 57 -14.18 15.28 10.65
CA ASN A 57 -15.14 15.76 9.65
C ASN A 57 -15.68 14.62 8.78
N ALA A 58 -14.82 13.68 8.39
CA ALA A 58 -15.21 12.49 7.64
C ALA A 58 -16.18 11.60 8.45
N THR A 59 -15.87 11.42 9.75
CA THR A 59 -16.74 10.70 10.69
C THR A 59 -18.12 11.36 10.80
N LYS A 60 -18.16 12.69 10.94
CA LYS A 60 -19.42 13.46 10.97
C LYS A 60 -20.23 13.28 9.69
N LEU A 61 -19.54 13.29 8.53
CA LEU A 61 -20.18 13.09 7.24
C LEU A 61 -20.80 11.70 7.13
N ALA A 62 -20.11 10.66 7.57
CA ALA A 62 -20.61 9.29 7.59
C ALA A 62 -21.85 9.14 8.49
N ILE A 63 -21.80 9.68 9.71
CA ILE A 63 -22.93 9.65 10.64
C ILE A 63 -24.17 10.34 10.05
N ASN A 64 -23.99 11.53 9.47
CA ASN A 64 -25.10 12.25 8.84
C ASN A 64 -25.72 11.45 7.67
N LYS A 65 -24.94 10.61 7.01
CA LYS A 65 -25.42 9.78 5.89
C LYS A 65 -26.19 8.55 6.34
N ILE A 66 -25.84 8.00 7.50
CA ILE A 66 -26.56 6.85 8.09
C ILE A 66 -27.94 7.28 8.60
N ASP A 67 -28.11 8.56 8.93
CA ASP A 67 -29.36 9.13 9.44
C ASP A 67 -29.93 8.32 10.62
N ASN A 68 -29.03 7.97 11.56
CA ASN A 68 -29.39 7.19 12.75
C ASN A 68 -29.00 7.92 14.03
N ASP A 69 -29.98 8.56 14.65
CA ASP A 69 -29.83 9.34 15.89
C ASP A 69 -29.33 8.51 17.10
N LYS A 70 -29.32 7.18 16.98
CA LYS A 70 -28.85 6.29 18.03
C LYS A 70 -27.32 6.14 18.07
N VAL A 71 -26.61 6.53 17.01
CA VAL A 71 -25.14 6.44 16.96
C VAL A 71 -24.50 7.73 17.43
N LEU A 72 -23.77 7.66 18.51
CA LEU A 72 -23.07 8.81 19.10
C LEU A 72 -21.55 8.61 19.01
N ILE A 73 -20.86 9.55 18.37
CA ILE A 73 -19.39 9.58 18.33
C ILE A 73 -18.86 10.48 19.45
N ILE A 74 -17.92 9.95 20.21
CA ILE A 74 -17.27 10.67 21.31
C ILE A 74 -15.80 10.88 20.96
N PRO A 75 -15.44 12.07 20.42
CA PRO A 75 -14.07 12.38 20.04
C PRO A 75 -13.21 12.64 21.28
N LYS A 76 -11.98 12.12 21.24
CA LYS A 76 -10.94 12.32 22.24
C LYS A 76 -9.63 12.69 21.56
N ASP A 77 -8.96 13.70 22.10
CA ASP A 77 -7.68 14.17 21.59
C ASP A 77 -6.54 13.30 22.13
N THR A 78 -5.85 12.58 21.23
CA THR A 78 -4.68 11.78 21.59
C THR A 78 -3.38 12.56 21.57
N LYS A 79 -3.36 13.76 20.98
CA LYS A 79 -2.15 14.58 20.73
C LYS A 79 -1.03 13.80 20.02
N ALA A 80 -1.35 12.69 19.39
CA ALA A 80 -0.39 11.73 18.83
C ALA A 80 0.61 11.17 19.87
N SER A 81 0.26 11.17 21.14
CA SER A 81 1.08 10.67 22.25
C SER A 81 0.55 9.32 22.74
N PRO A 82 1.40 8.28 22.87
CA PRO A 82 1.00 6.99 23.45
C PRO A 82 0.43 7.10 24.86
N GLU A 83 1.03 7.92 25.70
CA GLU A 83 0.58 8.13 27.09
C GLU A 83 -0.81 8.78 27.16
N ILE A 84 -1.02 9.83 26.35
CA ILE A 84 -2.32 10.51 26.29
C ILE A 84 -3.36 9.59 25.67
N THR A 85 -2.97 8.79 24.67
CA THR A 85 -3.85 7.79 24.04
C THR A 85 -4.36 6.79 25.09
N LEU A 86 -3.49 6.23 25.92
CA LEU A 86 -3.89 5.30 26.98
C LEU A 86 -4.80 5.98 28.00
N LYS A 87 -4.47 7.23 28.41
CA LYS A 87 -5.30 8.00 29.36
C LYS A 87 -6.73 8.19 28.82
N VAL A 88 -6.87 8.69 27.59
CA VAL A 88 -8.20 8.94 27.01
C VAL A 88 -8.95 7.65 26.70
N ALA A 89 -8.25 6.54 26.42
CA ALA A 89 -8.87 5.23 26.29
C ALA A 89 -9.48 4.76 27.62
N LYS A 90 -8.79 4.97 28.75
CA LYS A 90 -9.32 4.69 30.10
C LYS A 90 -10.56 5.54 30.38
N GLU A 91 -10.54 6.84 30.06
CA GLU A 91 -11.71 7.71 30.22
C GLU A 91 -12.92 7.24 29.38
N LEU A 92 -12.70 6.73 28.16
CA LEU A 92 -13.74 6.15 27.33
C LEU A 92 -14.30 4.86 27.95
N LYS A 93 -13.44 3.98 28.49
CA LYS A 93 -13.84 2.78 29.22
C LYS A 93 -14.73 3.12 30.39
N ASP A 94 -14.32 4.07 31.25
CA ASP A 94 -15.07 4.52 32.41
C ASP A 94 -16.43 5.12 32.07
N SER A 95 -16.56 5.64 30.82
CA SER A 95 -17.83 6.11 30.25
C SER A 95 -18.67 4.98 29.58
N GLY A 96 -18.26 3.71 29.74
CA GLY A 96 -18.97 2.55 29.24
C GLY A 96 -18.82 2.32 27.73
N ILE A 97 -17.83 2.95 27.07
CA ILE A 97 -17.59 2.78 25.65
C ILE A 97 -16.72 1.57 25.42
N LYS A 98 -17.16 0.67 24.51
CA LYS A 98 -16.48 -0.58 24.20
C LYS A 98 -15.84 -0.61 22.81
N ILE A 99 -16.29 0.23 21.89
CA ILE A 99 -15.78 0.29 20.50
C ILE A 99 -15.16 1.66 20.28
N VAL A 100 -13.96 1.67 19.75
CA VAL A 100 -13.19 2.89 19.49
C VAL A 100 -12.61 2.84 18.07
N ILE A 101 -12.80 3.92 17.30
CA ILE A 101 -12.10 4.16 16.04
C ILE A 101 -10.81 4.91 16.37
N GLY A 102 -9.69 4.42 15.89
CA GLY A 102 -8.36 4.89 16.27
C GLY A 102 -7.67 3.96 17.27
N PRO A 103 -6.47 4.32 17.72
CA PRO A 103 -5.69 5.49 17.33
C PRO A 103 -5.11 5.39 15.91
N LEU A 104 -4.51 6.50 15.47
CA LEU A 104 -3.91 6.62 14.13
C LEU A 104 -2.51 6.00 14.08
N PHE A 105 -1.70 6.21 15.10
CA PHE A 105 -0.29 5.85 15.10
C PHE A 105 -0.03 4.52 15.81
N ASN A 106 0.89 3.74 15.24
CA ASN A 106 1.24 2.41 15.74
C ASN A 106 1.81 2.43 17.18
N GLU A 107 2.64 3.41 17.49
CA GLU A 107 3.25 3.56 18.82
C GLU A 107 2.18 3.70 19.91
N SER A 108 1.05 4.29 19.56
CA SER A 108 -0.09 4.48 20.47
C SER A 108 -0.90 3.21 20.73
N LEU A 109 -0.60 2.10 20.04
CA LEU A 109 -1.29 0.82 20.24
C LEU A 109 -0.73 -0.01 21.38
N LEU A 110 0.54 0.19 21.74
CA LEU A 110 1.34 -0.73 22.55
C LEU A 110 0.73 -1.05 23.94
N TYR A 111 0.03 -0.11 24.57
CA TYR A 111 -0.51 -0.28 25.91
C TYR A 111 -2.02 -0.54 25.93
N LEU A 112 -2.67 -0.66 24.79
CA LEU A 112 -4.12 -0.86 24.72
C LEU A 112 -4.55 -2.29 25.11
N ASN A 113 -3.61 -3.24 25.24
CA ASN A 113 -3.86 -4.57 25.79
C ASN A 113 -4.32 -4.55 27.26
N GLU A 114 -4.06 -3.47 28.01
CA GLU A 114 -4.58 -3.29 29.36
C GLU A 114 -6.11 -3.10 29.40
N LEU A 115 -6.73 -2.86 28.24
CA LEU A 115 -8.14 -2.54 28.06
C LEU A 115 -8.83 -3.62 27.20
N ASP A 116 -8.69 -4.89 27.61
CA ASP A 116 -9.13 -6.08 26.88
C ASP A 116 -10.65 -6.16 26.65
N GLU A 117 -11.43 -5.44 27.45
CA GLU A 117 -12.88 -5.29 27.30
C GLU A 117 -13.29 -4.35 26.15
N MET A 118 -12.34 -3.59 25.58
CA MET A 118 -12.56 -2.66 24.49
C MET A 118 -12.02 -3.21 23.18
N ILE A 119 -12.62 -2.80 22.06
CA ILE A 119 -12.15 -3.09 20.72
C ILE A 119 -11.71 -1.78 20.07
N PHE A 120 -10.49 -1.75 19.56
CA PHE A 120 -9.92 -0.60 18.86
C PHE A 120 -9.80 -0.89 17.36
N LEU A 121 -10.45 -0.08 16.54
CA LEU A 121 -10.33 -0.10 15.09
C LEU A 121 -9.24 0.88 14.68
N SER A 122 -8.00 0.44 14.71
CA SER A 122 -6.84 1.30 14.42
C SER A 122 -6.76 1.66 12.94
N LEU A 123 -6.50 2.93 12.64
CA LEU A 123 -6.24 3.41 11.30
C LEU A 123 -4.77 3.17 10.85
N SER A 124 -3.94 2.57 11.72
CA SER A 124 -2.57 2.17 11.40
C SER A 124 -2.53 1.09 10.33
N ASN A 125 -1.50 1.13 9.48
CA ASN A 125 -1.24 0.11 8.46
C ASN A 125 -0.43 -1.09 8.98
N LYS A 126 0.05 -1.07 10.24
CA LYS A 126 0.80 -2.17 10.85
C LYS A 126 -0.15 -3.20 11.49
N VAL A 127 0.21 -4.46 11.38
CA VAL A 127 -0.55 -5.61 11.93
C VAL A 127 0.30 -6.50 12.84
N LEU A 128 1.62 -6.40 12.79
CA LEU A 128 2.51 -7.19 13.64
C LEU A 128 2.65 -6.54 15.01
N LYS A 129 2.69 -7.40 16.04
CA LYS A 129 2.89 -6.97 17.44
C LYS A 129 1.84 -5.97 17.96
N ILE A 130 0.65 -5.97 17.38
CA ILE A 130 -0.47 -5.20 17.91
C ILE A 130 -1.21 -6.02 18.99
N PRO A 131 -1.83 -5.37 19.97
CA PRO A 131 -2.67 -6.04 20.98
C PRO A 131 -3.81 -6.83 20.37
N ASN A 132 -4.26 -7.90 21.06
CA ASN A 132 -5.33 -8.78 20.57
C ASN A 132 -6.70 -8.10 20.44
N ASN A 133 -6.92 -7.02 21.17
CA ASN A 133 -8.13 -6.19 21.14
C ASN A 133 -8.05 -5.04 20.12
N VAL A 134 -6.99 -5.00 19.32
CA VAL A 134 -6.80 -4.04 18.23
C VAL A 134 -7.01 -4.73 16.89
N ILE A 135 -7.82 -4.13 16.05
CA ILE A 135 -8.06 -4.55 14.66
C ILE A 135 -7.50 -3.47 13.76
N SER A 136 -6.56 -3.83 12.89
CA SER A 136 -6.05 -2.89 11.88
C SER A 136 -7.13 -2.65 10.80
N ALA A 137 -7.64 -1.44 10.77
CA ALA A 137 -8.57 -0.93 9.77
C ALA A 137 -7.87 -0.07 8.69
N GLY A 138 -6.55 0.06 8.80
CA GLY A 138 -5.72 0.73 7.81
C GLY A 138 -5.44 -0.13 6.57
N ILE A 139 -4.84 0.48 5.56
CA ILE A 139 -4.38 -0.21 4.35
C ILE A 139 -3.08 -0.95 4.70
N ASN A 140 -3.20 -2.17 5.20
CA ASN A 140 -2.05 -2.98 5.63
C ASN A 140 -1.42 -3.77 4.47
N ALA A 141 -0.22 -4.32 4.71
CA ALA A 141 0.52 -5.07 3.70
C ALA A 141 -0.23 -6.31 3.21
N GLU A 142 -0.94 -7.03 4.09
CA GLU A 142 -1.66 -8.25 3.73
C GLU A 142 -2.80 -7.98 2.74
N SER A 143 -3.62 -6.95 2.98
CA SER A 143 -4.70 -6.56 2.09
C SER A 143 -4.18 -6.13 0.70
N GLN A 144 -3.06 -5.43 0.68
CA GLN A 144 -2.40 -5.01 -0.56
C GLN A 144 -1.86 -6.21 -1.34
N VAL A 145 -1.14 -7.12 -0.68
CA VAL A 145 -0.60 -8.33 -1.32
C VAL A 145 -1.72 -9.25 -1.79
N ASN A 146 -2.84 -9.36 -1.08
CA ASN A 146 -4.02 -10.09 -1.55
C ASN A 146 -4.60 -9.49 -2.84
N THR A 147 -4.63 -8.16 -2.94
CA THR A 147 -5.07 -7.47 -4.15
C THR A 147 -4.11 -7.72 -5.32
N ILE A 148 -2.80 -7.67 -5.08
CA ILE A 148 -1.78 -8.00 -6.07
C ILE A 148 -1.92 -9.46 -6.52
N LYS A 149 -2.19 -10.40 -5.60
CA LYS A 149 -2.43 -11.82 -5.93
C LYS A 149 -3.66 -12.01 -6.84
N LYS A 150 -4.75 -11.27 -6.61
CA LYS A 150 -5.92 -11.26 -7.51
C LYS A 150 -5.55 -10.75 -8.90
N PHE A 151 -4.79 -9.66 -8.97
CA PHE A 151 -4.28 -9.09 -10.21
C PHE A 151 -3.39 -10.07 -10.99
N GLN A 152 -2.45 -10.76 -10.31
CA GLN A 152 -1.62 -11.79 -10.95
C GLN A 152 -2.48 -12.88 -11.61
N LYS A 153 -3.55 -13.32 -10.92
CA LYS A 153 -4.47 -14.33 -11.46
C LYS A 153 -5.24 -13.81 -12.68
N GLU A 154 -5.75 -12.59 -12.62
CA GLU A 154 -6.53 -11.97 -13.69
C GLU A 154 -5.71 -11.77 -14.96
N PHE A 155 -4.46 -11.32 -14.81
CA PHE A 155 -3.54 -11.06 -15.93
C PHE A 155 -2.62 -12.23 -16.27
N ASN A 156 -2.87 -13.42 -15.69
CA ASN A 156 -2.10 -14.65 -15.93
C ASN A 156 -0.58 -14.45 -15.73
N ILE A 157 -0.19 -13.67 -14.71
CA ILE A 157 1.21 -13.44 -14.37
C ILE A 157 1.71 -14.64 -13.56
N LYS A 158 2.76 -15.30 -14.04
CA LYS A 158 3.24 -16.57 -13.47
C LYS A 158 4.55 -16.45 -12.71
N ARG A 159 5.41 -15.50 -13.09
CA ARG A 159 6.78 -15.40 -12.61
C ARG A 159 7.05 -14.00 -12.06
N SER A 160 6.58 -13.74 -10.86
CA SER A 160 6.82 -12.47 -10.19
C SER A 160 7.99 -12.57 -9.23
N ILE A 161 8.83 -11.54 -9.21
CA ILE A 161 9.84 -11.33 -8.18
C ILE A 161 9.34 -10.25 -7.23
N PHE A 162 9.45 -10.49 -5.93
CA PHE A 162 9.10 -9.52 -4.91
C PHE A 162 10.36 -8.83 -4.41
N LEU A 163 10.50 -7.53 -4.69
CA LEU A 163 11.60 -6.68 -4.24
C LEU A 163 11.23 -6.07 -2.89
N ILE A 164 12.00 -6.40 -1.86
CA ILE A 164 11.73 -6.02 -0.48
C ILE A 164 12.90 -5.17 0.04
N PRO A 165 12.68 -3.89 0.38
CA PRO A 165 13.72 -3.07 0.96
C PRO A 165 14.07 -3.55 2.38
N GLU A 166 15.35 -3.47 2.75
CA GLU A 166 15.82 -3.75 4.11
C GLU A 166 15.49 -2.56 5.01
N THR A 167 14.22 -2.49 5.45
CA THR A 167 13.67 -1.42 6.29
C THR A 167 12.85 -2.01 7.43
N ASP A 168 12.43 -1.19 8.38
CA ASP A 168 11.56 -1.60 9.50
C ASP A 168 10.18 -2.14 9.05
N TYR A 169 9.79 -1.89 7.81
CA TYR A 169 8.54 -2.41 7.22
C TYR A 169 8.69 -3.80 6.60
N LYS A 170 9.92 -4.30 6.40
CA LYS A 170 10.20 -5.63 5.85
C LYS A 170 9.43 -6.76 6.56
N PRO A 171 9.39 -6.84 7.91
CA PRO A 171 8.65 -7.90 8.60
C PRO A 171 7.15 -7.93 8.25
N GLU A 172 6.51 -6.78 8.06
CA GLU A 172 5.10 -6.67 7.64
C GLU A 172 4.90 -7.26 6.24
N ILE A 173 5.81 -6.97 5.32
CA ILE A 173 5.78 -7.49 3.95
C ILE A 173 5.99 -9.02 3.95
N GLU A 174 6.99 -9.52 4.67
CA GLU A 174 7.27 -10.96 4.76
C GLU A 174 6.10 -11.72 5.38
N ASN A 175 5.47 -11.16 6.43
CA ASN A 175 4.26 -11.72 7.01
C ASN A 175 3.11 -11.74 6.00
N ALA A 176 2.89 -10.64 5.27
CA ALA A 176 1.85 -10.54 4.25
C ALA A 176 2.03 -11.58 3.13
N ILE A 177 3.25 -11.76 2.65
CA ILE A 177 3.59 -12.81 1.66
C ILE A 177 3.24 -14.19 2.20
N LYS A 178 3.59 -14.48 3.47
CA LYS A 178 3.30 -15.76 4.13
C LYS A 178 1.80 -16.00 4.29
N GLN A 179 1.07 -15.03 4.81
CA GLN A 179 -0.38 -15.16 5.09
C GLN A 179 -1.20 -15.27 3.80
N THR A 180 -0.88 -14.48 2.80
CA THR A 180 -1.62 -14.48 1.52
C THR A 180 -1.29 -15.68 0.64
N LYS A 181 -0.16 -16.34 0.87
CA LYS A 181 0.35 -17.44 0.02
C LYS A 181 0.40 -17.02 -1.46
N ILE A 182 0.80 -15.77 -1.71
CA ILE A 182 1.01 -15.27 -3.08
C ILE A 182 2.07 -16.11 -3.78
N LYS A 183 1.83 -16.48 -5.04
CA LYS A 183 2.81 -17.25 -5.82
C LYS A 183 3.89 -16.32 -6.36
N LEU A 184 5.11 -16.54 -5.92
CA LEU A 184 6.29 -15.80 -6.35
C LEU A 184 7.27 -16.76 -7.00
N LYS A 185 8.01 -16.26 -7.98
CA LYS A 185 9.19 -16.96 -8.49
C LYS A 185 10.33 -16.86 -7.46
N ASP A 186 10.53 -15.65 -6.92
CA ASP A 186 11.57 -15.38 -5.95
C ASP A 186 11.25 -14.13 -5.10
N LYS A 187 11.95 -14.00 -3.98
CA LYS A 187 12.00 -12.80 -3.15
C LYS A 187 13.42 -12.25 -3.17
N PHE A 188 13.57 -10.98 -3.40
CA PHE A 188 14.86 -10.32 -3.41
C PHE A 188 14.87 -9.18 -2.40
N ILE A 189 15.68 -9.34 -1.36
CA ILE A 189 15.87 -8.31 -0.33
C ILE A 189 17.04 -7.45 -0.77
N TYR A 190 16.87 -6.14 -0.76
CA TYR A 190 17.89 -5.20 -1.20
C TYR A 190 18.15 -4.11 -0.18
N ASN A 191 19.39 -3.62 -0.16
CA ASN A 191 19.78 -2.43 0.58
C ASN A 191 19.31 -1.19 -0.18
N THR A 192 18.68 -0.26 0.51
CA THR A 192 18.15 0.99 -0.07
C THR A 192 19.21 2.04 -0.35
N ASP A 193 20.48 1.81 0.04
CA ASP A 193 21.59 2.69 -0.30
C ASP A 193 21.75 2.76 -1.82
N PRO A 194 21.63 3.95 -2.45
CA PRO A 194 21.71 4.10 -3.90
C PRO A 194 23.04 3.61 -4.49
N THR A 195 24.12 3.63 -3.71
CA THR A 195 25.45 3.16 -4.15
C THR A 195 25.52 1.65 -4.35
N GLU A 196 24.72 0.90 -3.59
CA GLU A 196 24.65 -0.56 -3.66
C GLU A 196 23.48 -1.06 -4.52
N LEU A 197 22.41 -0.30 -4.57
CA LEU A 197 21.14 -0.70 -5.20
C LEU A 197 21.32 -1.13 -6.67
N THR A 198 22.00 -0.31 -7.47
CA THR A 198 22.22 -0.61 -8.89
C THR A 198 22.95 -1.93 -9.09
N SER A 199 24.02 -2.18 -8.33
CA SER A 199 24.79 -3.44 -8.37
C SER A 199 23.94 -4.65 -7.98
N GLN A 200 23.04 -4.49 -7.01
CA GLN A 200 22.12 -5.55 -6.59
C GLN A 200 21.09 -5.86 -7.69
N ILE A 201 20.55 -4.83 -8.36
CA ILE A 201 19.61 -5.00 -9.49
C ILE A 201 20.32 -5.59 -10.72
N GLU A 202 21.57 -5.23 -11.00
CA GLU A 202 22.38 -5.86 -12.06
C GLU A 202 22.52 -7.38 -11.86
N LYS A 203 22.77 -7.82 -10.61
CA LYS A 203 22.83 -9.24 -10.26
C LYS A 203 21.46 -9.93 -10.48
N LEU A 204 20.39 -9.32 -9.98
CA LEU A 204 19.03 -9.84 -10.11
C LEU A 204 18.63 -10.03 -11.57
N THR A 205 18.94 -9.05 -12.41
CA THR A 205 18.57 -9.03 -13.84
C THR A 205 19.56 -9.76 -14.72
N ARG A 206 20.68 -10.26 -14.17
CA ARG A 206 21.81 -10.84 -14.91
C ARG A 206 22.33 -9.89 -16.00
N TYR A 207 22.39 -8.60 -15.70
CA TYR A 207 22.71 -7.56 -16.67
C TYR A 207 24.04 -7.82 -17.39
N HIS A 208 25.11 -8.08 -16.65
CA HIS A 208 26.43 -8.33 -17.23
C HIS A 208 26.46 -9.54 -18.17
N GLN A 209 25.77 -10.64 -17.80
CA GLN A 209 25.66 -11.81 -18.67
C GLN A 209 24.89 -11.50 -19.96
N ARG A 210 23.77 -10.76 -19.86
CA ARG A 210 22.99 -10.37 -21.03
C ARG A 210 23.74 -9.39 -21.93
N LYS A 211 24.57 -8.52 -21.34
CA LYS A 211 25.45 -7.63 -22.07
C LYS A 211 26.54 -8.41 -22.81
N GLN A 212 27.16 -9.38 -22.13
CA GLN A 212 28.15 -10.26 -22.75
C GLN A 212 27.52 -11.06 -23.90
N ASN A 213 26.34 -11.64 -23.72
CA ASN A 213 25.62 -12.35 -24.79
C ASN A 213 25.41 -11.49 -26.05
N LEU A 214 25.19 -10.16 -25.86
CA LEU A 214 25.06 -9.24 -26.99
C LEU A 214 26.38 -9.09 -27.73
N LEU A 215 27.49 -8.93 -27.01
CA LEU A 215 28.84 -8.81 -27.60
C LEU A 215 29.23 -10.10 -28.36
N ASP A 216 29.02 -11.24 -27.72
CA ASP A 216 29.32 -12.55 -28.29
C ASP A 216 28.50 -12.80 -29.58
N GLU A 217 27.24 -12.38 -29.60
CA GLU A 217 26.40 -12.52 -30.79
C GLU A 217 26.82 -11.59 -31.93
N ILE A 218 27.23 -10.36 -31.60
CA ILE A 218 27.79 -9.42 -32.58
C ILE A 218 29.06 -10.02 -33.20
N GLU A 219 30.00 -10.48 -32.37
CA GLU A 219 31.23 -11.13 -32.84
C GLU A 219 30.96 -12.37 -33.67
N ARG A 220 30.01 -13.21 -33.28
CA ARG A 220 29.57 -14.40 -34.04
C ARG A 220 29.09 -14.04 -35.42
N ILE A 221 28.30 -12.96 -35.54
CA ILE A 221 27.77 -12.51 -36.83
C ILE A 221 28.87 -11.85 -37.69
N GLU A 222 29.76 -11.07 -37.07
CA GLU A 222 30.93 -10.47 -37.77
C GLU A 222 31.79 -11.52 -38.42
N ASN A 223 32.00 -12.65 -37.79
CA ASN A 223 32.81 -13.77 -38.25
C ASN A 223 32.01 -14.74 -39.17
N SER A 224 30.73 -14.48 -39.44
CA SER A 224 29.90 -15.32 -40.31
C SER A 224 29.96 -14.89 -41.79
N ASN A 225 29.61 -15.81 -42.68
CA ASN A 225 29.45 -15.51 -44.11
C ASN A 225 28.03 -15.09 -44.50
N ASP A 226 27.26 -14.53 -43.52
CA ASP A 226 25.87 -14.11 -43.76
C ASP A 226 25.82 -12.86 -44.64
N ALA A 227 25.10 -12.95 -45.76
CA ALA A 227 24.94 -11.84 -46.71
C ALA A 227 24.27 -10.58 -46.09
N ASN A 228 23.53 -10.75 -44.99
CA ASN A 228 22.83 -9.67 -44.27
C ASN A 228 23.52 -9.27 -42.95
N LYS A 229 24.80 -9.62 -42.76
CA LYS A 229 25.50 -9.43 -41.50
C LYS A 229 25.51 -7.97 -41.01
N GLU A 230 25.76 -7.01 -41.88
CA GLU A 230 25.82 -5.60 -41.53
C GLU A 230 24.51 -5.10 -40.96
N ARG A 231 23.38 -5.43 -41.60
CA ARG A 231 22.04 -5.07 -41.10
C ARG A 231 21.73 -5.73 -39.77
N LYS A 232 22.13 -6.98 -39.56
CA LYS A 232 21.94 -7.71 -38.31
C LYS A 232 22.75 -7.07 -37.18
N ILE A 233 24.00 -6.73 -37.43
CA ILE A 233 24.90 -6.06 -36.48
C ILE A 233 24.34 -4.66 -36.10
N GLU A 234 23.91 -3.89 -37.12
CA GLU A 234 23.31 -2.58 -36.86
C GLU A 234 22.07 -2.68 -35.94
N ASN A 235 21.22 -3.69 -36.15
CA ASN A 235 20.06 -3.94 -35.30
C ASN A 235 20.44 -4.40 -33.87
N LEU A 236 21.53 -5.16 -33.72
CA LEU A 236 22.03 -5.57 -32.41
C LEU A 236 22.66 -4.38 -31.64
N LYS A 237 23.41 -3.53 -32.35
CA LYS A 237 24.02 -2.32 -31.76
C LYS A 237 23.01 -1.31 -31.23
N LYS A 238 21.73 -1.41 -31.62
CA LYS A 238 20.62 -0.61 -31.08
C LYS A 238 20.07 -1.17 -29.73
N ARG A 239 20.58 -2.32 -29.27
CA ARG A 239 20.16 -2.98 -28.02
C ARG A 239 21.19 -2.78 -26.94
N ASP A 240 20.74 -2.71 -25.69
CA ASP A 240 21.61 -2.65 -24.53
C ASP A 240 22.04 -4.05 -24.05
N THR A 241 21.18 -5.04 -24.25
CA THR A 241 21.42 -6.43 -23.85
C THR A 241 20.81 -7.44 -24.83
N LEU A 242 21.30 -8.68 -24.78
CA LEU A 242 20.73 -9.82 -25.50
C LEU A 242 20.36 -10.94 -24.52
N GLY A 243 19.16 -11.48 -24.71
CA GLY A 243 18.60 -12.53 -23.87
C GLY A 243 17.44 -12.03 -23.02
N GLY A 244 16.56 -12.96 -22.66
CA GLY A 244 15.38 -12.67 -21.88
C GLY A 244 15.66 -12.62 -20.38
N ILE A 245 14.87 -11.83 -19.69
CA ILE A 245 14.70 -11.94 -18.25
C ILE A 245 13.76 -13.12 -17.94
N ASN A 246 13.96 -13.75 -16.80
CA ASN A 246 13.23 -14.97 -16.46
C ASN A 246 12.00 -14.74 -15.56
N PHE A 247 11.47 -13.50 -15.55
CA PHE A 247 10.28 -13.11 -14.81
C PHE A 247 9.37 -12.20 -15.64
N ASP A 248 8.10 -12.16 -15.30
CA ASP A 248 7.04 -11.45 -16.04
C ASP A 248 6.65 -10.14 -15.34
N SER A 249 6.97 -10.03 -14.06
CA SER A 249 6.69 -8.84 -13.25
C SER A 249 7.65 -8.70 -12.08
N VAL A 250 7.77 -7.48 -11.61
CA VAL A 250 8.37 -7.15 -10.32
C VAL A 250 7.31 -6.53 -9.41
N ILE A 251 7.31 -6.93 -8.14
CA ILE A 251 6.50 -6.33 -7.09
C ILE A 251 7.47 -5.58 -6.19
N ILE A 252 7.37 -4.25 -6.15
CA ILE A 252 8.32 -3.38 -5.46
C ILE A 252 7.65 -2.85 -4.20
N ALA A 253 8.12 -3.28 -3.02
CA ALA A 253 7.56 -2.88 -1.73
C ALA A 253 8.19 -1.58 -1.22
N ASP A 254 8.29 -0.57 -2.07
CA ASP A 254 8.94 0.69 -1.73
C ASP A 254 8.09 1.90 -2.11
N PHE A 255 8.53 3.09 -1.68
CA PHE A 255 7.77 4.32 -1.76
C PHE A 255 8.67 5.50 -2.19
N SER A 256 8.04 6.56 -2.69
CA SER A 256 8.68 7.85 -2.98
C SER A 256 10.01 7.73 -3.77
N GLU A 257 11.06 8.40 -3.33
CA GLU A 257 12.36 8.44 -4.05
C GLU A 257 13.05 7.07 -4.11
N SER A 258 12.88 6.23 -3.09
CA SER A 258 13.46 4.87 -3.09
C SER A 258 12.82 4.01 -4.19
N LEU A 259 11.51 4.07 -4.37
CA LEU A 259 10.81 3.41 -5.48
C LEU A 259 11.33 3.89 -6.84
N LYS A 260 11.53 5.21 -7.02
CA LYS A 260 12.09 5.76 -8.26
C LYS A 260 13.50 5.24 -8.52
N SER A 261 14.32 5.15 -7.49
CA SER A 261 15.68 4.61 -7.58
C SER A 261 15.69 3.15 -8.03
N VAL A 262 14.79 2.32 -7.49
CA VAL A 262 14.63 0.92 -7.94
C VAL A 262 14.19 0.85 -9.40
N ALA A 263 13.20 1.65 -9.79
CA ALA A 263 12.70 1.66 -11.16
C ALA A 263 13.77 2.13 -12.16
N THR A 264 14.52 3.17 -11.80
CA THR A 264 15.65 3.66 -12.61
C THR A 264 16.75 2.60 -12.75
N SER A 265 17.08 1.87 -11.69
CA SER A 265 18.06 0.76 -11.74
C SER A 265 17.56 -0.40 -12.59
N LEU A 266 16.27 -0.73 -12.55
CA LEU A 266 15.66 -1.71 -13.45
C LEU A 266 15.74 -1.27 -14.90
N LEU A 267 15.40 0.00 -15.18
CA LEU A 267 15.48 0.56 -16.55
C LEU A 267 16.93 0.57 -17.05
N TYR A 268 17.89 0.98 -16.23
CA TYR A 268 19.32 0.92 -16.54
C TYR A 268 19.78 -0.49 -16.95
N THR A 269 19.21 -1.52 -16.32
CA THR A 269 19.53 -2.91 -16.66
C THR A 269 18.70 -3.48 -17.80
N ASP A 270 18.09 -2.64 -18.66
CA ASP A 270 17.24 -3.02 -19.79
C ASP A 270 16.02 -3.88 -19.35
N VAL A 271 15.43 -3.53 -18.22
CA VAL A 271 14.20 -4.14 -17.69
C VAL A 271 13.16 -3.03 -17.54
N SER A 272 12.46 -2.71 -18.62
CA SER A 272 11.49 -1.62 -18.65
C SER A 272 10.08 -2.08 -18.22
N SER A 273 9.29 -1.14 -17.72
CA SER A 273 7.87 -1.34 -17.37
C SER A 273 6.98 -1.67 -18.59
N GLU A 274 7.44 -1.39 -19.79
CA GLU A 274 6.76 -1.79 -21.04
C GLU A 274 6.90 -3.29 -21.32
N ARG A 275 8.02 -3.89 -20.93
CA ARG A 275 8.32 -5.32 -21.16
C ARG A 275 7.81 -6.23 -20.05
N ILE A 276 7.87 -5.76 -18.80
CA ILE A 276 7.37 -6.49 -17.64
C ILE A 276 6.44 -5.59 -16.81
N LYS A 277 5.57 -6.18 -16.01
CA LYS A 277 4.68 -5.40 -15.17
C LYS A 277 5.39 -4.93 -13.90
N TYR A 278 5.49 -3.61 -13.72
CA TYR A 278 5.88 -3.01 -12.46
C TYR A 278 4.64 -2.91 -11.57
N ILE A 279 4.67 -3.62 -10.46
CA ILE A 279 3.60 -3.64 -9.45
C ILE A 279 4.20 -3.09 -8.17
N THR A 280 3.50 -2.19 -7.49
CA THR A 280 3.97 -1.65 -6.20
C THR A 280 2.91 -1.83 -5.12
N LEU A 281 3.25 -1.44 -3.89
CA LEU A 281 2.28 -1.19 -2.86
C LEU A 281 1.49 0.09 -3.16
N ASN A 282 0.53 0.43 -2.35
CA ASN A 282 -0.32 1.60 -2.56
C ASN A 282 0.52 2.89 -2.63
N GLN A 283 0.46 3.57 -3.78
CA GLN A 283 1.12 4.86 -4.05
C GLN A 283 0.12 6.01 -4.17
N TRP A 284 -1.12 5.79 -3.77
CA TRP A 284 -2.20 6.75 -3.93
C TRP A 284 -1.93 8.11 -3.32
N PHE A 285 -1.12 8.17 -2.27
CA PHE A 285 -0.77 9.38 -1.53
C PHE A 285 0.35 10.22 -2.19
N ASP A 286 1.06 9.70 -3.19
CA ASP A 286 2.17 10.38 -3.84
C ASP A 286 1.87 10.72 -5.30
N GLU A 287 1.30 11.91 -5.54
CA GLU A 287 1.01 12.38 -6.88
C GLU A 287 2.27 12.63 -7.72
N THR A 288 3.43 12.77 -7.12
CA THR A 288 4.69 13.01 -7.84
C THR A 288 5.13 11.78 -8.62
N LEU A 289 4.89 10.59 -8.07
CA LEU A 289 5.14 9.31 -8.75
C LEU A 289 4.31 9.16 -10.02
N LEU A 290 3.10 9.71 -10.03
CA LEU A 290 2.20 9.63 -11.16
C LEU A 290 2.67 10.46 -12.36
N LYS A 291 3.65 11.34 -12.17
CA LYS A 291 4.26 12.17 -13.21
C LYS A 291 5.60 11.61 -13.70
N ASP A 292 6.16 10.62 -13.02
CA ASP A 292 7.45 10.03 -13.36
C ASP A 292 7.30 9.00 -14.48
N THR A 293 7.78 9.33 -15.66
CA THR A 293 7.67 8.47 -16.85
C THR A 293 8.49 7.18 -16.77
N SER A 294 9.52 7.13 -15.91
CA SER A 294 10.35 5.93 -15.71
C SER A 294 9.58 4.77 -15.09
N LEU A 295 8.49 5.09 -14.39
CA LEU A 295 7.62 4.13 -13.72
C LEU A 295 6.43 3.67 -14.59
N HIS A 296 6.19 4.28 -15.74
CA HIS A 296 4.99 4.01 -16.53
C HIS A 296 5.16 2.88 -17.54
N PRO A 297 4.18 1.95 -17.63
CA PRO A 297 3.00 1.80 -16.79
C PRO A 297 3.33 1.16 -15.42
N ILE A 298 2.79 1.74 -14.34
CA ILE A 298 2.87 1.20 -12.98
C ILE A 298 1.49 0.72 -12.49
N TYR A 299 1.47 -0.37 -11.72
CA TYR A 299 0.26 -0.95 -11.15
C TYR A 299 0.35 -0.95 -9.63
N PHE A 300 -0.69 -0.52 -8.95
CA PHE A 300 -0.73 -0.60 -7.49
C PHE A 300 -2.14 -0.80 -6.93
N PRO A 301 -2.29 -1.49 -5.80
CA PRO A 301 -3.56 -1.60 -5.10
C PRO A 301 -3.99 -0.23 -4.57
N SER A 302 -5.26 0.09 -4.71
CA SER A 302 -5.81 1.35 -4.24
C SER A 302 -7.26 1.17 -3.78
N ILE A 303 -7.79 2.20 -3.14
CA ILE A 303 -9.23 2.30 -2.82
C ILE A 303 -10.06 2.51 -4.09
N ASN A 304 -11.38 2.31 -3.98
CA ASN A 304 -12.28 2.58 -5.10
C ASN A 304 -12.30 4.10 -5.41
N LYS A 305 -11.78 4.47 -6.58
CA LYS A 305 -11.68 5.88 -7.01
C LYS A 305 -13.04 6.58 -7.04
N LYS A 306 -14.06 5.92 -7.55
CA LYS A 306 -15.41 6.53 -7.66
C LYS A 306 -15.96 6.86 -6.27
N ASN A 307 -15.82 5.95 -5.33
CA ASN A 307 -16.26 6.16 -3.94
C ASN A 307 -15.47 7.29 -3.29
N PHE A 308 -14.16 7.33 -3.52
CA PHE A 308 -13.33 8.40 -2.99
C PHE A 308 -13.64 9.77 -3.60
N GLU A 309 -13.83 9.87 -4.91
CA GLU A 309 -14.21 11.13 -5.57
C GLU A 309 -15.59 11.62 -5.10
N ASN A 310 -16.56 10.72 -4.92
CA ASN A 310 -17.86 11.06 -4.35
C ASN A 310 -17.71 11.59 -2.91
N PHE A 311 -16.93 10.91 -2.08
CA PHE A 311 -16.61 11.34 -0.71
C PHE A 311 -15.93 12.72 -0.72
N LYS A 312 -14.93 12.93 -1.58
CA LYS A 312 -14.18 14.19 -1.69
C LYS A 312 -15.08 15.36 -2.06
N GLN A 313 -15.99 15.15 -3.01
CA GLN A 313 -16.97 16.17 -3.41
C GLN A 313 -17.94 16.50 -2.27
N GLU A 314 -18.46 15.49 -1.61
CA GLU A 314 -19.38 15.64 -0.47
C GLU A 314 -18.70 16.31 0.72
N TYR A 315 -17.46 15.93 1.02
CA TYR A 315 -16.63 16.55 2.05
C TYR A 315 -16.40 18.05 1.74
N PHE A 316 -16.00 18.38 0.51
CA PHE A 316 -15.79 19.77 0.11
C PHE A 316 -17.07 20.61 0.17
N LYS A 317 -18.20 20.03 -0.21
CA LYS A 317 -19.51 20.71 -0.11
C LYS A 317 -19.82 21.12 1.33
N ASN A 318 -19.52 20.26 2.30
CA ASN A 318 -19.84 20.48 3.72
C ASN A 318 -18.78 21.32 4.46
N PHE A 319 -17.50 21.12 4.18
CA PHE A 319 -16.42 21.69 4.98
C PHE A 319 -15.56 22.74 4.25
N LYS A 320 -15.79 22.97 2.94
CA LYS A 320 -15.05 23.93 2.09
C LYS A 320 -13.53 23.71 2.10
N SER A 321 -13.11 22.48 2.36
CA SER A 321 -11.72 22.02 2.35
C SER A 321 -11.64 20.62 1.75
N PHE A 322 -10.46 20.20 1.30
CA PHE A 322 -10.27 18.84 0.84
C PHE A 322 -9.91 17.91 2.00
N PRO A 323 -10.42 16.66 1.99
CA PRO A 323 -10.10 15.68 3.02
C PRO A 323 -8.65 15.21 2.88
N ASN A 324 -8.01 14.90 4.02
CA ASN A 324 -6.83 14.05 4.02
C ASN A 324 -7.24 12.64 3.59
N GLN A 325 -6.41 11.96 2.81
CA GLN A 325 -6.75 10.64 2.23
C GLN A 325 -7.11 9.60 3.29
N ILE A 326 -6.40 9.57 4.41
CA ILE A 326 -6.66 8.63 5.50
C ILE A 326 -8.05 8.81 6.13
N SER A 327 -8.65 9.99 6.02
CA SER A 327 -9.98 10.26 6.55
C SER A 327 -11.09 9.48 5.84
N PHE A 328 -10.83 9.02 4.58
CA PHE A 328 -11.73 8.13 3.89
C PHE A 328 -11.90 6.77 4.59
N LEU A 329 -10.82 6.27 5.22
CA LEU A 329 -10.92 5.03 6.01
C LEU A 329 -11.88 5.18 7.19
N SER A 330 -11.83 6.31 7.88
CA SER A 330 -12.75 6.60 8.99
C SER A 330 -14.19 6.77 8.50
N TYR A 331 -14.39 7.35 7.34
CA TYR A 331 -15.71 7.47 6.71
C TYR A 331 -16.31 6.10 6.35
N ASP A 332 -15.48 5.19 5.86
CA ASP A 332 -15.89 3.85 5.40
C ASP A 332 -16.09 2.85 6.55
N LEU A 333 -15.55 3.16 7.75
CA LEU A 333 -15.68 2.34 8.97
C LEU A 333 -17.01 2.52 9.71
N ILE A 334 -17.74 3.55 9.41
CA ILE A 334 -19.02 3.90 10.04
C ILE A 334 -20.18 3.50 9.16
#